data_c275af817ea75e3abba8d84dd698461d
#
_entry.id   c275af817ea75e3abba8d84dd698461d
#
_cell.length_a   1.000
_cell.length_b   1.000
_cell.length_c   1.000
_cell.angle_alpha   90.00
_cell.angle_beta   90.00
_cell.angle_gamma   90.00
#
_symmetry.space_group_name_H-M   'P 1'
#
loop_
_entity.id
_entity.type
_entity.pdbx_description
1 polymer ?
#
loop_
_entity_poly.entity_id
_entity_poly.type
_entity_poly.pdbx_seq_one_letter_code
_entity_poly.pdbx_strand_id
1 'polypeptide(L)'
;MALCLVTGATGYIGGRLAPELLAAGHDVRCMVRSAGRLRDLPWAEQVEAVEADATDAERTRRALDGVDVAYYLIHAMGTSGRFAERDRLAARTFAAAAAEAGVRRIVYLGGLTADERLSPHLSSRAEVGEIFLRGAVPAVVLRAAVIIGSGSASFEMLRYLTERLPVMTTPRWVRSRTQPIAVRDVLRYLVAWAQVPGTVNRGFDIGGPDVLTYADMMHGYAAVAGLPPRLIIPVPLLTPRLSSLWVGLVTPVPASIARPLVESLRNEAVCGEHDIARHVPDPEGGLVGFRQAVALALMKIKEADVATRWSSASTPGAPSDPLPTDPDWAGGSLFVDDRSLAVQASPEAVWQVIEGIGGRNGWYSLPVAWQLRGLADRLVGGVGLRRGRRDPARLRVGDSIDFWRVEEVLPGRLLRLRAEMRLPGLAWLELGVTRSGGRTIYTQRAIFHPHGLLGHLYWWGISPFHGLIFGRMPVNVAAAARRRDRSAATS
;
A
#
# COMPACT_ATOMS: atom_id res chain seq x y z
N MET A 1 9.83 -14.56 25.50
CA MET A 1 8.85 -15.11 24.57
C MET A 1 7.49 -14.90 25.20
N ALA A 2 6.54 -14.35 24.50
CA ALA A 2 5.19 -14.06 24.98
C ALA A 2 4.19 -14.46 23.89
N LEU A 3 3.00 -14.93 24.25
CA LEU A 3 1.90 -15.10 23.31
C LEU A 3 1.18 -13.77 23.15
N CYS A 4 1.24 -13.22 21.92
CA CYS A 4 0.65 -11.94 21.54
C CYS A 4 -0.62 -12.15 20.73
N LEU A 5 -1.77 -11.66 21.20
CA LEU A 5 -2.99 -11.63 20.38
C LEU A 5 -3.03 -10.32 19.58
N VAL A 6 -3.23 -10.42 18.27
CA VAL A 6 -3.41 -9.27 17.37
C VAL A 6 -4.84 -9.27 16.84
N THR A 7 -5.63 -8.26 17.24
CA THR A 7 -6.92 -8.00 16.58
C THR A 7 -6.70 -7.09 15.38
N GLY A 8 -7.58 -7.16 14.38
CA GLY A 8 -7.41 -6.34 13.17
C GLY A 8 -6.20 -6.72 12.31
N ALA A 9 -5.76 -7.98 12.37
CA ALA A 9 -4.60 -8.51 11.64
C ALA A 9 -4.74 -8.41 10.09
N THR A 10 -5.95 -8.23 9.57
CA THR A 10 -6.20 -7.96 8.14
C THR A 10 -6.22 -6.47 7.80
N GLY A 11 -5.97 -5.59 8.77
CA GLY A 11 -5.89 -4.14 8.58
C GLY A 11 -4.46 -3.66 8.38
N TYR A 12 -4.31 -2.36 8.08
CA TYR A 12 -3.03 -1.74 7.75
C TYR A 12 -1.92 -1.96 8.79
N ILE A 13 -2.20 -1.65 10.06
CA ILE A 13 -1.22 -1.81 11.15
C ILE A 13 -1.11 -3.26 11.59
N GLY A 14 -2.24 -3.95 11.81
CA GLY A 14 -2.23 -5.32 12.34
C GLY A 14 -1.55 -6.31 11.40
N GLY A 15 -1.76 -6.17 10.08
CA GLY A 15 -1.12 -7.00 9.07
C GLY A 15 0.40 -6.84 9.00
N ARG A 16 0.91 -5.67 9.42
CA ARG A 16 2.35 -5.36 9.49
C ARG A 16 2.94 -5.66 10.86
N LEU A 17 2.12 -5.61 11.92
CA LEU A 17 2.56 -5.92 13.28
C LEU A 17 2.82 -7.41 13.48
N ALA A 18 1.98 -8.29 12.94
CA ALA A 18 2.11 -9.73 13.13
C ALA A 18 3.51 -10.27 12.73
N PRO A 19 4.04 -10.00 11.53
CA PRO A 19 5.38 -10.44 11.16
C PRO A 19 6.50 -9.79 12.01
N GLU A 20 6.33 -8.55 12.46
CA GLU A 20 7.31 -7.89 13.33
C GLU A 20 7.38 -8.54 14.72
N LEU A 21 6.24 -8.97 15.28
CA LEU A 21 6.19 -9.72 16.53
C LEU A 21 6.83 -11.11 16.38
N LEU A 22 6.56 -11.81 15.28
CA LEU A 22 7.21 -13.08 14.96
C LEU A 22 8.73 -12.91 14.83
N ALA A 23 9.19 -11.88 14.12
CA ALA A 23 10.62 -11.57 13.98
C ALA A 23 11.28 -11.21 15.32
N ALA A 24 10.52 -10.63 16.26
CA ALA A 24 10.99 -10.36 17.63
C ALA A 24 10.97 -11.59 18.55
N GLY A 25 10.61 -12.78 18.05
CA GLY A 25 10.60 -14.05 18.77
C GLY A 25 9.39 -14.27 19.67
N HIS A 26 8.24 -13.66 19.33
CA HIS A 26 6.96 -13.88 20.01
C HIS A 26 6.08 -14.87 19.24
N ASP A 27 5.24 -15.60 19.97
CA ASP A 27 4.14 -16.33 19.35
C ASP A 27 2.98 -15.37 19.07
N VAL A 28 2.34 -15.53 17.91
CA VAL A 28 1.28 -14.63 17.50
C VAL A 28 -0.01 -15.39 17.22
N ARG A 29 -1.08 -14.94 17.88
CA ARG A 29 -2.46 -15.35 17.61
C ARG A 29 -3.20 -14.18 16.98
N CYS A 30 -3.86 -14.42 15.84
CA CYS A 30 -4.65 -13.42 15.12
C CYS A 30 -6.13 -13.64 15.34
N MET A 31 -6.81 -12.70 16.01
CA MET A 31 -8.26 -12.71 16.13
C MET A 31 -8.91 -12.00 14.94
N VAL A 32 -9.64 -12.73 14.12
CA VAL A 32 -10.24 -12.25 12.87
C VAL A 32 -11.69 -12.71 12.75
N ARG A 33 -12.50 -12.00 11.97
CA ARG A 33 -13.91 -12.40 11.70
C ARG A 33 -14.02 -13.56 10.73
N SER A 34 -12.99 -13.82 9.93
CA SER A 34 -12.90 -14.95 9.00
C SER A 34 -11.41 -15.27 8.76
N ALA A 35 -11.02 -16.51 9.09
CA ALA A 35 -9.65 -17.00 8.93
C ALA A 35 -9.23 -17.06 7.45
N GLY A 36 -10.19 -17.23 6.53
CA GLY A 36 -9.93 -17.22 5.10
C GLY A 36 -9.24 -15.95 4.58
N ARG A 37 -9.42 -14.82 5.27
CA ARG A 37 -8.79 -13.54 4.92
C ARG A 37 -7.30 -13.46 5.26
N LEU A 38 -6.78 -14.37 6.06
CA LEU A 38 -5.35 -14.44 6.39
C LEU A 38 -4.56 -15.31 5.39
N ARG A 39 -5.22 -16.19 4.63
CA ARG A 39 -4.56 -17.21 3.79
C ARG A 39 -3.54 -16.66 2.81
N ASP A 40 -3.82 -15.49 2.26
CA ASP A 40 -2.97 -14.87 1.24
C ASP A 40 -1.81 -14.05 1.84
N LEU A 41 -1.72 -13.96 3.18
CA LEU A 41 -0.66 -13.24 3.85
C LEU A 41 0.61 -14.10 3.95
N PRO A 42 1.81 -13.54 3.66
CA PRO A 42 3.07 -14.30 3.64
C PRO A 42 3.41 -15.03 4.94
N TRP A 43 2.87 -14.56 6.05
CA TRP A 43 3.11 -15.06 7.40
C TRP A 43 1.94 -15.89 7.96
N ALA A 44 0.89 -16.15 7.16
CA ALA A 44 -0.34 -16.81 7.63
C ALA A 44 -0.08 -18.18 8.30
N GLU A 45 0.86 -18.95 7.79
CA GLU A 45 1.21 -20.27 8.32
C GLU A 45 2.02 -20.21 9.63
N GLN A 46 2.51 -19.03 10.02
CA GLN A 46 3.34 -18.83 11.22
C GLN A 46 2.52 -18.35 12.42
N VAL A 47 1.21 -18.12 12.26
CA VAL A 47 0.33 -17.59 13.30
C VAL A 47 -0.85 -18.52 13.55
N GLU A 48 -1.36 -18.49 14.78
CA GLU A 48 -2.63 -19.13 15.12
C GLU A 48 -3.79 -18.20 14.73
N ALA A 49 -4.72 -18.66 13.89
CA ALA A 49 -5.90 -17.90 13.48
C ALA A 49 -7.13 -18.34 14.30
N VAL A 50 -7.77 -17.39 15.00
CA VAL A 50 -9.00 -17.61 15.77
C VAL A 50 -10.13 -16.74 15.24
N GLU A 51 -11.25 -17.37 14.87
CA GLU A 51 -12.42 -16.65 14.39
C GLU A 51 -13.29 -16.14 15.54
N ALA A 52 -13.31 -14.80 15.72
CA ALA A 52 -14.18 -14.14 16.67
C ALA A 52 -14.54 -12.71 16.21
N ASP A 53 -15.76 -12.26 16.54
CA ASP A 53 -16.13 -10.84 16.52
C ASP A 53 -15.91 -10.29 17.94
N ALA A 54 -15.29 -9.11 18.06
CA ALA A 54 -14.97 -8.50 19.36
C ALA A 54 -16.21 -8.12 20.18
N THR A 55 -17.41 -8.19 19.61
CA THR A 55 -18.70 -8.03 20.31
C THR A 55 -19.23 -9.35 20.88
N ASP A 56 -18.64 -10.49 20.53
CA ASP A 56 -18.99 -11.83 21.06
C ASP A 56 -18.07 -12.14 22.25
N ALA A 57 -18.62 -12.09 23.46
CA ALA A 57 -17.87 -12.25 24.70
C ALA A 57 -17.20 -13.62 24.82
N GLU A 58 -17.94 -14.69 24.51
CA GLU A 58 -17.43 -16.06 24.68
C GLU A 58 -16.32 -16.40 23.69
N ARG A 59 -16.48 -16.03 22.41
CA ARG A 59 -15.45 -16.25 21.40
C ARG A 59 -14.23 -15.38 21.65
N THR A 60 -14.42 -14.12 22.11
CA THR A 60 -13.32 -13.22 22.46
C THR A 60 -12.54 -13.76 23.66
N ARG A 61 -13.23 -14.30 24.70
CA ARG A 61 -12.58 -14.92 25.84
C ARG A 61 -11.72 -16.12 25.42
N ARG A 62 -12.24 -17.00 24.57
CA ARG A 62 -11.47 -18.15 24.04
C ARG A 62 -10.25 -17.70 23.23
N ALA A 63 -10.39 -16.64 22.42
CA ALA A 63 -9.27 -16.09 21.67
C ALA A 63 -8.15 -15.55 22.58
N LEU A 64 -8.50 -15.06 23.77
CA LEU A 64 -7.59 -14.49 24.77
C LEU A 64 -7.00 -15.53 25.74
N ASP A 65 -7.42 -16.79 25.68
CA ASP A 65 -6.93 -17.83 26.57
C ASP A 65 -5.42 -18.05 26.42
N GLY A 66 -4.67 -17.94 27.52
CA GLY A 66 -3.22 -18.04 27.55
C GLY A 66 -2.44 -16.86 26.95
N VAL A 67 -3.12 -15.78 26.54
CA VAL A 67 -2.49 -14.60 25.93
C VAL A 67 -1.80 -13.73 26.99
N ASP A 68 -0.55 -13.39 26.76
CA ASP A 68 0.21 -12.47 27.60
C ASP A 68 -0.08 -11.00 27.30
N VAL A 69 -0.06 -10.63 26.01
CA VAL A 69 -0.24 -9.25 25.54
C VAL A 69 -1.26 -9.19 24.41
N ALA A 70 -2.28 -8.37 24.58
CA ALA A 70 -3.36 -8.24 23.63
C ALA A 70 -3.32 -6.88 22.90
N TYR A 71 -3.12 -6.90 21.57
CA TYR A 71 -3.14 -5.73 20.70
C TYR A 71 -4.55 -5.49 20.17
N TYR A 72 -5.17 -4.41 20.64
CA TYR A 72 -6.48 -4.01 20.15
C TYR A 72 -6.34 -2.99 19.03
N LEU A 73 -6.46 -3.45 17.76
CA LEU A 73 -6.30 -2.64 16.55
C LEU A 73 -7.58 -2.60 15.70
N ILE A 74 -8.72 -2.97 16.30
CA ILE A 74 -10.02 -2.88 15.65
C ILE A 74 -10.50 -1.44 15.67
N HIS A 75 -11.04 -1.01 14.55
CA HIS A 75 -11.71 0.27 14.42
C HIS A 75 -12.83 0.18 13.38
N ALA A 76 -14.06 0.50 13.78
CA ALA A 76 -15.19 0.56 12.88
C ALA A 76 -15.18 1.90 12.14
N MET A 77 -14.45 2.01 11.04
CA MET A 77 -14.62 3.15 10.12
C MET A 77 -15.81 2.87 9.21
N GLY A 78 -16.80 3.74 9.20
CA GLY A 78 -17.68 3.80 8.14
C GLY A 78 -19.14 3.85 8.31
N THR A 79 -19.96 3.42 7.73
CA THR A 79 -21.20 3.41 7.00
C THR A 79 -22.48 3.52 7.83
N SER A 80 -22.45 3.46 9.15
CA SER A 80 -23.65 3.62 9.97
C SER A 80 -23.41 4.60 11.11
N GLY A 81 -24.38 5.46 11.42
CA GLY A 81 -24.32 6.41 12.54
C GLY A 81 -24.16 5.76 13.93
N ARG A 82 -24.02 4.43 13.99
CA ARG A 82 -23.81 3.64 15.20
C ARG A 82 -22.39 3.09 15.39
N PHE A 83 -21.41 3.60 14.63
CA PHE A 83 -20.05 3.09 14.75
C PHE A 83 -19.46 3.27 16.17
N ALA A 84 -19.72 4.42 16.83
CA ALA A 84 -19.25 4.68 18.18
C ALA A 84 -19.84 3.72 19.22
N GLU A 85 -21.13 3.36 19.09
CA GLU A 85 -21.77 2.38 19.98
C GLU A 85 -21.15 1.00 19.80
N ARG A 86 -20.87 0.60 18.57
CA ARG A 86 -20.25 -0.68 18.26
C ARG A 86 -18.79 -0.73 18.74
N ASP A 87 -18.01 0.34 18.54
CA ASP A 87 -16.65 0.45 19.05
C ASP A 87 -16.63 0.35 20.58
N ARG A 88 -17.54 1.07 21.24
CA ARG A 88 -17.70 1.00 22.71
C ARG A 88 -18.07 -0.41 23.20
N LEU A 89 -19.04 -1.06 22.57
CA LEU A 89 -19.44 -2.43 22.93
C LEU A 89 -18.27 -3.38 22.75
N ALA A 90 -17.61 -3.37 21.60
CA ALA A 90 -16.46 -4.22 21.31
C ALA A 90 -15.32 -4.02 22.30
N ALA A 91 -14.99 -2.75 22.64
CA ALA A 91 -13.93 -2.44 23.60
C ALA A 91 -14.26 -2.92 25.02
N ARG A 92 -15.52 -2.75 25.48
CA ARG A 92 -15.96 -3.25 26.79
C ARG A 92 -15.95 -4.77 26.87
N THR A 93 -16.45 -5.43 25.83
CA THR A 93 -16.46 -6.90 25.73
C THR A 93 -15.03 -7.43 25.76
N PHE A 94 -14.13 -6.80 24.98
CA PHE A 94 -12.73 -7.20 24.95
C PHE A 94 -12.02 -6.98 26.27
N ALA A 95 -12.23 -5.83 26.93
CA ALA A 95 -11.62 -5.53 28.23
C ALA A 95 -12.05 -6.52 29.32
N ALA A 96 -13.34 -6.87 29.36
CA ALA A 96 -13.86 -7.88 30.31
C ALA A 96 -13.28 -9.26 30.02
N ALA A 97 -13.30 -9.71 28.76
CA ALA A 97 -12.75 -11.00 28.36
C ALA A 97 -11.24 -11.10 28.64
N ALA A 98 -10.49 -10.00 28.44
CA ALA A 98 -9.04 -9.95 28.76
C ALA A 98 -8.77 -10.06 30.26
N ALA A 99 -9.63 -9.48 31.11
CA ALA A 99 -9.53 -9.61 32.56
C ALA A 99 -9.81 -11.05 33.00
N GLU A 100 -10.86 -11.69 32.47
CA GLU A 100 -11.21 -13.08 32.77
C GLU A 100 -10.13 -14.08 32.32
N ALA A 101 -9.47 -13.79 31.18
CA ALA A 101 -8.39 -14.63 30.63
C ALA A 101 -7.03 -14.38 31.31
N GLY A 102 -6.91 -13.40 32.21
CA GLY A 102 -5.68 -13.08 32.90
C GLY A 102 -4.60 -12.43 32.02
N VAL A 103 -4.99 -11.73 30.97
CA VAL A 103 -4.06 -10.98 30.09
C VAL A 103 -3.26 -9.97 30.88
N ARG A 104 -1.94 -9.95 30.71
CA ARG A 104 -1.07 -9.06 31.49
C ARG A 104 -1.12 -7.61 31.05
N ARG A 105 -1.38 -7.35 29.74
CA ARG A 105 -1.38 -6.01 29.16
C ARG A 105 -2.24 -5.94 27.92
N ILE A 106 -3.00 -4.84 27.80
CA ILE A 106 -3.64 -4.44 26.55
C ILE A 106 -2.82 -3.32 25.92
N VAL A 107 -2.54 -3.39 24.62
CA VAL A 107 -1.91 -2.32 23.84
C VAL A 107 -2.92 -1.84 22.79
N TYR A 108 -3.28 -0.57 22.87
CA TYR A 108 -4.22 0.08 21.96
C TYR A 108 -3.57 1.21 21.19
N LEU A 109 -3.78 1.26 19.88
CA LEU A 109 -3.36 2.37 19.03
C LEU A 109 -4.54 3.30 18.80
N GLY A 110 -4.55 4.43 19.49
CA GLY A 110 -5.57 5.48 19.45
C GLY A 110 -5.21 6.64 18.52
N GLY A 111 -6.04 7.67 18.53
CA GLY A 111 -5.79 8.94 17.84
C GLY A 111 -5.23 10.00 18.78
N LEU A 112 -4.25 10.78 18.32
CA LEU A 112 -3.70 11.93 19.00
C LEU A 112 -4.63 13.13 18.80
N THR A 113 -4.89 13.85 19.88
CA THR A 113 -5.72 15.06 19.88
C THR A 113 -5.32 15.95 21.05
N ALA A 114 -5.10 17.21 20.76
CA ALA A 114 -4.83 18.26 21.75
C ALA A 114 -6.09 19.07 22.09
N ASP A 115 -7.18 18.93 21.32
CA ASP A 115 -8.38 19.76 21.43
C ASP A 115 -9.44 19.15 22.33
N GLU A 116 -10.19 20.01 23.04
CA GLU A 116 -11.38 19.60 23.82
C GLU A 116 -12.59 19.27 22.93
N ARG A 117 -12.67 19.84 21.71
CA ARG A 117 -13.76 19.61 20.75
C ARG A 117 -13.34 18.61 19.67
N LEU A 118 -13.58 17.34 19.93
CA LEU A 118 -13.20 16.26 19.03
C LEU A 118 -14.23 16.02 17.93
N SER A 119 -13.74 15.58 16.76
CA SER A 119 -14.62 14.96 15.77
C SER A 119 -15.27 13.70 16.36
N PRO A 120 -16.45 13.27 15.89
CA PRO A 120 -17.08 12.03 16.37
C PRO A 120 -16.17 10.82 16.30
N HIS A 121 -15.31 10.75 15.27
CA HIS A 121 -14.34 9.73 15.06
C HIS A 121 -13.22 9.74 16.14
N LEU A 122 -12.62 10.90 16.41
CA LEU A 122 -11.59 11.03 17.45
C LEU A 122 -12.17 10.82 18.85
N SER A 123 -13.41 11.28 19.10
CA SER A 123 -14.12 11.04 20.35
C SER A 123 -14.33 9.56 20.63
N SER A 124 -14.76 8.77 19.62
CA SER A 124 -14.92 7.32 19.76
C SER A 124 -13.58 6.64 20.08
N ARG A 125 -12.49 7.05 19.43
CA ARG A 125 -11.15 6.50 19.70
C ARG A 125 -10.64 6.83 21.10
N ALA A 126 -10.87 8.07 21.56
CA ALA A 126 -10.53 8.47 22.91
C ALA A 126 -11.32 7.67 23.95
N GLU A 127 -12.63 7.49 23.72
CA GLU A 127 -13.49 6.69 24.60
C GLU A 127 -13.02 5.22 24.70
N VAL A 128 -12.62 4.59 23.59
CA VAL A 128 -12.05 3.24 23.60
C VAL A 128 -10.78 3.19 24.45
N GLY A 129 -9.88 4.17 24.33
CA GLY A 129 -8.69 4.30 25.16
C GLY A 129 -9.03 4.38 26.66
N GLU A 130 -10.02 5.23 27.02
CA GLU A 130 -10.50 5.37 28.40
C GLU A 130 -11.12 4.07 28.96
N ILE A 131 -11.84 3.31 28.14
CA ILE A 131 -12.39 2.01 28.54
C ILE A 131 -11.26 1.07 28.96
N PHE A 132 -10.17 0.99 28.20
CA PHE A 132 -9.03 0.14 28.54
C PHE A 132 -8.27 0.66 29.77
N LEU A 133 -8.02 1.97 29.87
CA LEU A 133 -7.30 2.56 31.00
C LEU A 133 -8.06 2.40 32.34
N ARG A 134 -9.39 2.35 32.30
CA ARG A 134 -10.25 2.11 33.49
C ARG A 134 -10.55 0.61 33.72
N GLY A 135 -10.11 -0.24 32.81
CA GLY A 135 -10.31 -1.69 32.92
C GLY A 135 -9.44 -2.32 34.00
N ALA A 136 -9.68 -3.60 34.29
CA ALA A 136 -8.92 -4.36 35.27
C ALA A 136 -7.53 -4.78 34.75
N VAL A 137 -7.36 -4.88 33.44
CA VAL A 137 -6.07 -5.20 32.81
C VAL A 137 -5.31 -3.90 32.53
N PRO A 138 -4.04 -3.79 32.93
CA PRO A 138 -3.21 -2.63 32.62
C PRO A 138 -3.14 -2.37 31.12
N ALA A 139 -3.36 -1.13 30.70
CA ALA A 139 -3.43 -0.77 29.31
C ALA A 139 -2.42 0.32 28.92
N VAL A 140 -1.81 0.16 27.76
CA VAL A 140 -0.98 1.16 27.10
C VAL A 140 -1.73 1.69 25.89
N VAL A 141 -2.05 2.98 25.93
CA VAL A 141 -2.77 3.66 24.85
C VAL A 141 -1.77 4.54 24.09
N LEU A 142 -1.36 4.10 22.90
CA LEU A 142 -0.49 4.88 22.02
C LEU A 142 -1.35 5.81 21.17
N ARG A 143 -1.18 7.13 21.30
CA ARG A 143 -1.96 8.14 20.57
C ARG A 143 -1.12 8.70 19.44
N ALA A 144 -1.47 8.35 18.21
CA ALA A 144 -0.79 8.79 16.99
C ALA A 144 -1.65 9.76 16.19
N ALA A 145 -1.03 10.73 15.53
CA ALA A 145 -1.63 11.60 14.54
C ALA A 145 -1.69 10.92 13.16
N VAL A 146 -1.07 11.51 12.15
CA VAL A 146 -1.02 10.97 10.79
C VAL A 146 0.12 9.95 10.68
N ILE A 147 -0.22 8.70 10.36
CA ILE A 147 0.78 7.65 10.13
C ILE A 147 1.18 7.66 8.66
N ILE A 148 2.49 7.85 8.41
CA ILE A 148 3.08 7.93 7.08
C ILE A 148 3.61 6.55 6.66
N GLY A 149 3.03 6.03 5.60
CA GLY A 149 3.44 4.77 4.98
C GLY A 149 2.49 4.36 3.87
N SER A 150 2.99 3.67 2.87
CA SER A 150 2.20 3.20 1.72
C SER A 150 1.07 2.29 2.19
N GLY A 151 -0.18 2.60 1.80
CA GLY A 151 -1.39 1.90 2.22
C GLY A 151 -2.11 2.52 3.44
N SER A 152 -1.49 3.47 4.17
CA SER A 152 -2.18 4.24 5.19
C SER A 152 -3.20 5.19 4.55
N ALA A 153 -4.46 5.16 5.00
CA ALA A 153 -5.53 5.96 4.40
C ALA A 153 -5.22 7.48 4.42
N SER A 154 -4.65 7.99 5.51
CA SER A 154 -4.26 9.39 5.62
C SER A 154 -3.12 9.76 4.66
N PHE A 155 -2.13 8.89 4.53
CA PHE A 155 -1.02 9.09 3.60
C PHE A 155 -1.48 8.96 2.14
N GLU A 156 -2.33 8.01 1.80
CA GLU A 156 -2.86 7.87 0.45
C GLU A 156 -3.71 9.08 0.04
N MET A 157 -4.52 9.64 0.94
CA MET A 157 -5.23 10.89 0.66
C MET A 157 -4.26 12.04 0.36
N LEU A 158 -3.22 12.21 1.18
CA LEU A 158 -2.17 13.21 0.95
C LEU A 158 -1.52 13.02 -0.41
N ARG A 159 -1.14 11.77 -0.73
CA ARG A 159 -0.56 11.37 -2.02
C ARG A 159 -1.45 11.76 -3.18
N TYR A 160 -2.68 11.24 -3.22
CA TYR A 160 -3.59 11.46 -4.36
C TYR A 160 -3.93 12.93 -4.57
N LEU A 161 -4.17 13.68 -3.50
CA LEU A 161 -4.41 15.11 -3.59
C LEU A 161 -3.19 15.84 -4.18
N THR A 162 -2.00 15.55 -3.67
CA THR A 162 -0.77 16.21 -4.12
C THR A 162 -0.39 15.83 -5.55
N GLU A 163 -0.55 14.57 -5.93
CA GLU A 163 -0.20 14.11 -7.28
C GLU A 163 -1.14 14.63 -8.36
N ARG A 164 -2.45 14.64 -8.07
CA ARG A 164 -3.47 14.99 -9.07
C ARG A 164 -3.74 16.48 -9.20
N LEU A 165 -3.42 17.27 -8.18
CA LEU A 165 -3.81 18.67 -8.14
C LEU A 165 -2.58 19.59 -8.05
N PRO A 166 -2.16 20.21 -9.15
CA PRO A 166 -1.12 21.24 -9.15
C PRO A 166 -1.58 22.53 -8.45
N VAL A 167 -2.89 22.83 -8.50
CA VAL A 167 -3.54 23.95 -7.83
C VAL A 167 -4.68 23.41 -6.97
N MET A 168 -4.69 23.74 -5.69
CA MET A 168 -5.69 23.28 -4.72
C MET A 168 -6.37 24.44 -4.01
N THR A 169 -7.69 24.51 -4.09
CA THR A 169 -8.49 25.30 -3.17
C THR A 169 -8.77 24.46 -1.93
N THR A 170 -8.31 24.91 -0.76
CA THR A 170 -8.35 24.13 0.47
C THR A 170 -9.12 24.86 1.56
N PRO A 171 -9.76 24.15 2.51
CA PRO A 171 -10.31 24.75 3.70
C PRO A 171 -9.22 25.29 4.63
N ARG A 172 -9.62 26.11 5.61
CA ARG A 172 -8.69 26.69 6.59
C ARG A 172 -7.91 25.66 7.39
N TRP A 173 -8.45 24.46 7.60
CA TRP A 173 -7.80 23.37 8.34
C TRP A 173 -6.50 22.87 7.70
N VAL A 174 -6.22 23.19 6.43
CA VAL A 174 -4.94 22.87 5.81
C VAL A 174 -3.75 23.47 6.58
N ARG A 175 -4.00 24.47 7.42
CA ARG A 175 -3.02 25.11 8.31
C ARG A 175 -2.99 24.53 9.72
N SER A 176 -3.85 23.56 10.06
CA SER A 176 -3.80 22.88 11.36
C SER A 176 -2.49 22.10 11.46
N ARG A 177 -1.86 22.18 12.64
CA ARG A 177 -0.59 21.49 12.90
C ARG A 177 -0.84 20.04 13.27
N THR A 178 0.02 19.19 12.80
CA THR A 178 0.04 17.76 13.11
C THR A 178 1.47 17.29 13.26
N GLN A 179 1.68 16.23 14.02
CA GLN A 179 2.98 15.61 14.20
C GLN A 179 2.94 14.20 13.59
N PRO A 180 3.22 14.09 12.26
CA PRO A 180 3.17 12.81 11.56
C PRO A 180 4.24 11.85 12.10
N ILE A 181 3.95 10.56 12.06
CA ILE A 181 4.86 9.50 12.47
C ILE A 181 5.00 8.45 11.38
N ALA A 182 6.21 7.96 11.14
CA ALA A 182 6.45 6.86 10.20
C ALA A 182 5.82 5.56 10.73
N VAL A 183 5.23 4.76 9.83
CA VAL A 183 4.66 3.44 10.21
C VAL A 183 5.70 2.54 10.87
N ARG A 184 6.96 2.63 10.44
CA ARG A 184 8.08 1.90 11.05
C ARG A 184 8.24 2.21 12.53
N ASP A 185 8.15 3.48 12.92
CA ASP A 185 8.29 3.89 14.31
C ASP A 185 7.07 3.49 15.14
N VAL A 186 5.86 3.54 14.57
CA VAL A 186 4.64 3.00 15.21
C VAL A 186 4.79 1.52 15.52
N LEU A 187 5.25 0.73 14.54
CA LEU A 187 5.44 -0.72 14.71
C LEU A 187 6.52 -1.01 15.76
N ARG A 188 7.61 -0.25 15.75
CA ARG A 188 8.66 -0.35 16.78
C ARG A 188 8.10 -0.13 18.18
N TYR A 189 7.29 0.90 18.40
CA TYR A 189 6.63 1.11 19.67
C TYR A 189 5.71 -0.04 20.03
N LEU A 190 4.88 -0.50 19.11
CA LEU A 190 3.96 -1.63 19.35
C LEU A 190 4.73 -2.90 19.76
N VAL A 191 5.76 -3.29 19.01
CA VAL A 191 6.56 -4.49 19.31
C VAL A 191 7.26 -4.36 20.67
N ALA A 192 7.84 -3.21 20.98
CA ALA A 192 8.53 -3.00 22.24
C ALA A 192 7.64 -3.25 23.46
N TRP A 193 6.36 -2.90 23.40
CA TRP A 193 5.41 -3.11 24.49
C TRP A 193 5.10 -4.59 24.80
N ALA A 194 5.47 -5.53 23.95
CA ALA A 194 5.43 -6.95 24.28
C ALA A 194 6.47 -7.32 25.38
N GLN A 195 7.56 -6.55 25.45
CA GLN A 195 8.74 -6.88 26.30
C GLN A 195 8.95 -5.90 27.45
N VAL A 196 8.37 -4.70 27.43
CA VAL A 196 8.53 -3.71 28.51
C VAL A 196 8.10 -4.34 29.85
N PRO A 197 9.01 -4.39 30.86
CA PRO A 197 8.69 -4.99 32.15
C PRO A 197 7.75 -4.11 32.97
N GLY A 198 7.18 -4.71 34.00
CA GLY A 198 6.35 -4.01 34.99
C GLY A 198 4.95 -3.70 34.50
N THR A 199 4.20 -3.05 35.37
CA THR A 199 2.80 -2.66 35.14
C THR A 199 2.75 -1.20 34.78
N VAL A 200 2.33 -0.93 33.53
CA VAL A 200 2.13 0.43 33.02
C VAL A 200 0.68 0.56 32.56
N ASN A 201 -0.05 1.53 33.13
CA ASN A 201 -1.44 1.82 32.79
C ASN A 201 -1.60 3.31 32.50
N ARG A 202 -1.29 3.73 31.26
CA ARG A 202 -1.43 5.13 30.82
C ARG A 202 -1.43 5.28 29.30
N GLY A 203 -1.84 6.48 28.84
CA GLY A 203 -1.68 6.91 27.47
C GLY A 203 -0.33 7.58 27.23
N PHE A 204 0.22 7.39 26.02
CA PHE A 204 1.44 8.03 25.53
C PHE A 204 1.17 8.65 24.16
N ASP A 205 1.64 9.88 23.98
CA ASP A 205 1.65 10.49 22.65
C ASP A 205 2.84 9.95 21.86
N ILE A 206 2.58 9.58 20.60
CA ILE A 206 3.62 9.14 19.68
C ILE A 206 3.58 9.96 18.40
N GLY A 207 4.68 10.61 18.09
CA GLY A 207 4.86 11.46 16.91
C GLY A 207 6.28 11.35 16.38
N GLY A 208 6.46 11.67 15.10
CA GLY A 208 7.80 11.84 14.52
C GLY A 208 8.48 13.13 14.99
N PRO A 209 9.69 13.43 14.48
CA PRO A 209 10.43 14.61 14.90
C PRO A 209 9.84 15.92 14.34
N ASP A 210 9.00 15.87 13.32
CA ASP A 210 8.52 17.03 12.59
C ASP A 210 7.11 17.43 13.04
N VAL A 211 6.91 18.71 13.36
CA VAL A 211 5.57 19.32 13.51
C VAL A 211 5.28 20.14 12.27
N LEU A 212 4.26 19.74 11.50
CA LEU A 212 3.98 20.27 10.17
C LEU A 212 2.50 20.64 10.05
N THR A 213 2.19 21.58 9.17
CA THR A 213 0.82 21.75 8.67
C THR A 213 0.53 20.75 7.54
N TYR A 214 -0.74 20.53 7.22
CA TYR A 214 -1.10 19.73 6.06
C TYR A 214 -0.56 20.32 4.75
N ALA A 215 -0.48 21.66 4.66
CA ALA A 215 0.15 22.35 3.53
C ALA A 215 1.65 22.02 3.44
N ASP A 216 2.38 22.03 4.56
CA ASP A 216 3.79 21.67 4.61
C ASP A 216 4.02 20.20 4.20
N MET A 217 3.13 19.31 4.66
CA MET A 217 3.18 17.89 4.24
C MET A 217 2.95 17.72 2.74
N MET A 218 2.00 18.46 2.13
CA MET A 218 1.78 18.42 0.67
C MET A 218 2.99 18.96 -0.10
N HIS A 219 3.60 20.07 0.36
CA HIS A 219 4.83 20.58 -0.24
C HIS A 219 6.01 19.63 -0.06
N GLY A 220 6.17 19.06 1.14
CA GLY A 220 7.20 18.06 1.44
C GLY A 220 7.06 16.80 0.59
N TYR A 221 5.82 16.30 0.44
CA TYR A 221 5.52 15.20 -0.47
C TYR A 221 5.89 15.54 -1.92
N ALA A 222 5.45 16.70 -2.43
CA ALA A 222 5.72 17.11 -3.80
C ALA A 222 7.23 17.19 -4.07
N ALA A 223 8.00 17.72 -3.13
CA ALA A 223 9.46 17.79 -3.25
C ALA A 223 10.12 16.41 -3.32
N VAL A 224 9.72 15.47 -2.45
CA VAL A 224 10.26 14.08 -2.45
C VAL A 224 9.85 13.32 -3.70
N ALA A 225 8.60 13.51 -4.15
CA ALA A 225 8.07 12.87 -5.37
C ALA A 225 8.63 13.49 -6.67
N GLY A 226 9.39 14.61 -6.60
CA GLY A 226 9.90 15.30 -7.78
C GLY A 226 8.83 16.03 -8.58
N LEU A 227 7.74 16.44 -7.90
CA LEU A 227 6.65 17.21 -8.51
C LEU A 227 6.93 18.72 -8.41
N PRO A 228 6.42 19.55 -9.34
CA PRO A 228 6.47 21.00 -9.20
C PRO A 228 5.81 21.47 -7.89
N PRO A 229 6.18 22.63 -7.34
CA PRO A 229 5.52 23.19 -6.17
C PRO A 229 4.01 23.31 -6.34
N ARG A 230 3.25 22.97 -5.29
CA ARG A 230 1.78 23.01 -5.31
C ARG A 230 1.29 24.38 -4.90
N LEU A 231 0.36 24.95 -5.66
CA LEU A 231 -0.31 26.20 -5.28
C LEU A 231 -1.51 25.85 -4.39
N ILE A 232 -1.40 26.15 -3.10
CA ILE A 232 -2.44 25.89 -2.10
C ILE A 232 -3.11 27.23 -1.72
N ILE A 233 -4.40 27.36 -2.06
CA ILE A 233 -5.18 28.57 -1.83
C ILE A 233 -6.23 28.26 -0.75
N PRO A 234 -6.08 28.78 0.49
CA PRO A 234 -7.07 28.57 1.54
C PRO A 234 -8.33 29.39 1.26
N VAL A 235 -9.49 28.73 1.21
CA VAL A 235 -10.80 29.35 0.98
C VAL A 235 -11.65 29.22 2.24
N PRO A 236 -12.16 30.34 2.82
CA PRO A 236 -12.88 30.32 4.09
C PRO A 236 -14.25 29.66 4.04
N LEU A 237 -14.86 29.53 2.84
CA LEU A 237 -16.22 29.04 2.63
C LEU A 237 -16.36 27.56 2.44
N LEU A 238 -15.23 26.79 2.38
CA LEU A 238 -15.28 25.34 2.21
C LEU A 238 -15.63 24.65 3.52
N THR A 239 -16.85 24.12 3.60
CA THR A 239 -17.29 23.30 4.73
C THR A 239 -16.63 21.92 4.69
N PRO A 240 -16.48 21.19 5.83
CA PRO A 240 -15.95 19.83 5.85
C PRO A 240 -16.74 18.88 4.96
N ARG A 241 -18.05 19.09 4.81
CA ARG A 241 -18.91 18.26 3.97
C ARG A 241 -18.61 18.43 2.48
N LEU A 242 -18.43 19.67 2.02
CA LEU A 242 -18.01 19.96 0.64
C LEU A 242 -16.59 19.45 0.38
N SER A 243 -15.69 19.62 1.34
CA SER A 243 -14.31 19.11 1.26
C SER A 243 -14.25 17.58 1.15
N SER A 244 -15.08 16.86 1.91
CA SER A 244 -15.11 15.39 1.84
C SER A 244 -15.67 14.88 0.53
N LEU A 245 -16.66 15.55 -0.07
CA LEU A 245 -17.18 15.21 -1.41
C LEU A 245 -16.12 15.43 -2.47
N TRP A 246 -15.39 16.55 -2.39
CA TRP A 246 -14.32 16.86 -3.33
C TRP A 246 -13.13 15.90 -3.20
N VAL A 247 -12.72 15.54 -1.97
CA VAL A 247 -11.71 14.51 -1.73
C VAL A 247 -12.14 13.18 -2.33
N GLY A 248 -13.41 12.77 -2.16
CA GLY A 248 -13.96 11.56 -2.77
C GLY A 248 -13.98 11.57 -4.31
N LEU A 249 -14.08 12.77 -4.93
CA LEU A 249 -14.00 12.90 -6.39
C LEU A 249 -12.55 12.79 -6.90
N VAL A 250 -11.60 13.36 -6.14
CA VAL A 250 -10.19 13.44 -6.57
C VAL A 250 -9.40 12.18 -6.17
N THR A 251 -9.80 11.52 -5.09
CA THR A 251 -9.08 10.34 -4.58
C THR A 251 -9.93 9.07 -4.73
N PRO A 252 -9.33 7.89 -4.92
CA PRO A 252 -10.06 6.63 -4.94
C PRO A 252 -10.39 6.12 -3.53
N VAL A 253 -10.01 6.86 -2.48
CA VAL A 253 -10.31 6.50 -1.09
C VAL A 253 -11.82 6.62 -0.86
N PRO A 254 -12.49 5.55 -0.39
CA PRO A 254 -13.94 5.57 -0.18
C PRO A 254 -14.38 6.71 0.74
N ALA A 255 -15.48 7.37 0.40
CA ALA A 255 -16.01 8.50 1.18
C ALA A 255 -16.30 8.14 2.65
N SER A 256 -16.62 6.87 2.93
CA SER A 256 -16.79 6.32 4.27
C SER A 256 -15.52 6.40 5.14
N ILE A 257 -14.36 6.38 4.52
CA ILE A 257 -13.04 6.51 5.16
C ILE A 257 -12.57 7.96 5.10
N ALA A 258 -12.66 8.59 3.93
CA ALA A 258 -12.17 9.96 3.71
C ALA A 258 -12.89 10.99 4.59
N ARG A 259 -14.21 10.86 4.76
CA ARG A 259 -15.00 11.84 5.52
C ARG A 259 -14.61 11.94 7.00
N PRO A 260 -14.56 10.86 7.79
CA PRO A 260 -14.13 10.93 9.19
C PRO A 260 -12.70 11.47 9.33
N LEU A 261 -11.82 11.11 8.40
CA LEU A 261 -10.45 11.62 8.40
C LEU A 261 -10.42 13.13 8.13
N VAL A 262 -11.11 13.62 7.09
CA VAL A 262 -11.19 15.06 6.78
C VAL A 262 -11.80 15.87 7.94
N GLU A 263 -12.82 15.34 8.61
CA GLU A 263 -13.42 15.96 9.79
C GLU A 263 -12.40 16.08 10.94
N SER A 264 -11.50 15.10 11.09
CA SER A 264 -10.46 15.06 12.12
C SER A 264 -9.29 16.02 11.83
N LEU A 265 -9.06 16.40 10.55
CA LEU A 265 -7.98 17.34 10.18
C LEU A 265 -8.16 18.77 10.74
N ARG A 266 -9.33 19.09 11.26
CA ARG A 266 -9.61 20.40 11.89
C ARG A 266 -8.96 20.56 13.26
N ASN A 267 -8.69 19.46 13.92
CA ASN A 267 -8.09 19.41 15.23
C ASN A 267 -6.56 19.40 15.12
N GLU A 268 -5.89 20.16 15.95
CA GLU A 268 -4.44 20.05 16.11
C GLU A 268 -4.10 18.67 16.71
N ALA A 269 -3.07 18.04 16.17
CA ALA A 269 -2.62 16.73 16.59
C ALA A 269 -1.09 16.74 16.76
N VAL A 270 -0.63 17.45 17.81
CA VAL A 270 0.78 17.57 18.20
C VAL A 270 0.95 16.91 19.56
N CYS A 271 2.02 16.18 19.75
CA CYS A 271 2.34 15.53 21.03
C CYS A 271 2.47 16.56 22.15
N GLY A 272 1.76 16.34 23.24
CA GLY A 272 1.86 17.13 24.46
C GLY A 272 2.98 16.64 25.39
N GLU A 273 3.48 15.43 25.14
CA GLU A 273 4.54 14.82 25.97
C GLU A 273 5.36 13.81 25.13
N HIS A 274 6.50 13.37 25.66
CA HIS A 274 7.40 12.37 25.06
C HIS A 274 7.84 11.31 26.09
N ASP A 275 7.01 11.06 27.08
CA ASP A 275 7.31 10.15 28.18
C ASP A 275 7.51 8.69 27.74
N ILE A 276 7.03 8.34 26.55
CA ILE A 276 7.23 6.99 25.98
C ILE A 276 8.71 6.64 25.87
N ALA A 277 9.59 7.61 25.63
CA ALA A 277 11.04 7.41 25.55
C ALA A 277 11.67 6.85 26.83
N ARG A 278 11.01 7.00 27.99
CA ARG A 278 11.44 6.39 29.25
C ARG A 278 11.28 4.86 29.27
N HIS A 279 10.35 4.34 28.45
CA HIS A 279 10.07 2.90 28.37
C HIS A 279 10.62 2.29 27.08
N VAL A 280 10.59 3.04 26.00
CA VAL A 280 11.04 2.65 24.67
C VAL A 280 11.92 3.79 24.14
N PRO A 281 13.23 3.78 24.45
CA PRO A 281 14.15 4.81 23.98
C PRO A 281 14.16 4.94 22.47
N ASP A 282 14.40 6.13 21.95
CA ASP A 282 14.49 6.34 20.49
C ASP A 282 15.61 5.49 19.88
N PRO A 283 15.47 5.09 18.61
CA PRO A 283 16.50 4.35 17.91
C PRO A 283 17.76 5.20 17.73
N GLU A 284 18.90 4.55 17.54
CA GLU A 284 20.13 5.23 17.12
C GLU A 284 19.87 6.02 15.83
N GLY A 285 20.11 7.34 15.87
CA GLY A 285 19.78 8.27 14.79
C GLY A 285 18.40 8.92 14.88
N GLY A 286 17.62 8.64 15.94
CA GLY A 286 16.29 9.22 16.18
C GLY A 286 15.16 8.59 15.35
N LEU A 287 13.96 9.14 15.52
CA LEU A 287 12.76 8.73 14.77
C LEU A 287 12.84 9.22 13.31
N VAL A 288 12.13 8.53 12.43
CA VAL A 288 12.12 8.83 10.99
C VAL A 288 11.37 10.16 10.72
N GLY A 289 12.06 11.13 10.12
CA GLY A 289 11.46 12.39 9.71
C GLY A 289 10.46 12.24 8.55
N PHE A 290 9.55 13.21 8.41
CA PHE A 290 8.46 13.16 7.43
C PHE A 290 8.94 12.91 5.99
N ARG A 291 9.94 13.68 5.52
CA ARG A 291 10.46 13.52 4.15
C ARG A 291 11.07 12.16 3.91
N GLN A 292 11.77 11.62 4.89
CA GLN A 292 12.35 10.27 4.81
C GLN A 292 11.25 9.20 4.82
N ALA A 293 10.22 9.36 5.66
CA ALA A 293 9.06 8.46 5.69
C ALA A 293 8.34 8.43 4.32
N VAL A 294 8.14 9.61 3.70
CA VAL A 294 7.60 9.72 2.34
C VAL A 294 8.52 9.04 1.31
N ALA A 295 9.83 9.26 1.39
CA ALA A 295 10.79 8.63 0.48
C ALA A 295 10.73 7.10 0.58
N LEU A 296 10.69 6.54 1.79
CA LEU A 296 10.53 5.11 2.02
C LEU A 296 9.20 4.57 1.47
N ALA A 297 8.11 5.32 1.64
CA ALA A 297 6.79 4.92 1.10
C ALA A 297 6.74 4.97 -0.44
N LEU A 298 7.59 5.78 -1.08
CA LEU A 298 7.66 5.91 -2.54
C LEU A 298 8.77 5.05 -3.17
N MET A 299 9.73 4.54 -2.39
CA MET A 299 10.93 3.87 -2.90
C MET A 299 10.59 2.64 -3.73
N LYS A 300 9.69 1.79 -3.29
CA LYS A 300 9.29 0.58 -4.00
C LYS A 300 8.61 0.83 -5.34
N ILE A 301 7.94 1.97 -5.48
CA ILE A 301 7.36 2.39 -6.75
C ILE A 301 8.47 2.77 -7.74
N LYS A 302 9.56 3.39 -7.27
CA LYS A 302 10.70 3.81 -8.12
C LYS A 302 11.59 2.64 -8.53
N GLU A 303 11.68 1.61 -7.71
CA GLU A 303 12.54 0.44 -7.94
C GLU A 303 11.88 -0.67 -8.77
N ALA A 304 10.75 -0.39 -9.42
CA ALA A 304 10.01 -1.35 -10.26
C ALA A 304 9.38 -2.55 -9.52
N ASP A 305 9.40 -2.57 -8.21
CA ASP A 305 8.77 -3.61 -7.37
C ASP A 305 7.22 -3.60 -7.44
N VAL A 306 6.68 -2.62 -8.15
CA VAL A 306 5.22 -2.47 -8.36
C VAL A 306 4.64 -3.64 -9.15
N ALA A 307 5.43 -4.29 -9.97
CA ALA A 307 4.99 -5.40 -10.79
C ALA A 307 4.90 -6.74 -10.05
N THR A 308 5.51 -6.84 -8.88
CA THR A 308 5.69 -8.11 -8.15
C THR A 308 4.80 -8.25 -6.92
N ARG A 309 3.56 -7.78 -6.97
CA ARG A 309 2.57 -8.16 -5.92
C ARG A 309 2.44 -9.67 -5.72
N TRP A 310 3.05 -10.47 -6.61
CA TRP A 310 2.97 -11.93 -6.64
C TRP A 310 4.31 -12.65 -6.72
N SER A 311 5.46 -11.97 -6.80
CA SER A 311 6.78 -12.60 -6.80
C SER A 311 7.65 -12.03 -5.68
N SER A 312 7.84 -12.77 -4.70
CA SER A 312 8.83 -12.98 -3.62
C SER A 312 10.18 -12.25 -3.67
N ALA A 313 10.26 -11.00 -4.09
CA ALA A 313 11.47 -10.19 -3.95
C ALA A 313 11.23 -8.97 -3.04
N SER A 314 10.36 -9.10 -2.03
CA SER A 314 10.33 -8.16 -0.91
C SER A 314 11.54 -8.43 -0.03
N THR A 315 12.28 -7.39 0.34
CA THR A 315 13.19 -7.49 1.48
C THR A 315 12.31 -7.90 2.67
N PRO A 316 12.47 -9.09 3.25
CA PRO A 316 11.62 -9.53 4.34
C PRO A 316 11.64 -8.48 5.45
N GLY A 317 10.48 -8.02 5.90
CA GLY A 317 10.35 -7.12 7.05
C GLY A 317 10.35 -5.61 6.75
N ALA A 318 10.18 -5.15 5.51
CA ALA A 318 9.96 -3.72 5.28
C ALA A 318 8.51 -3.31 5.63
N PRO A 319 8.27 -2.49 6.68
CA PRO A 319 6.92 -2.18 7.17
C PRO A 319 5.99 -1.47 6.18
N SER A 320 6.54 -0.95 5.08
CA SER A 320 5.80 -0.27 4.01
C SER A 320 5.43 -1.18 2.84
N ASP A 321 5.72 -2.50 2.93
CA ASP A 321 5.40 -3.43 1.87
C ASP A 321 3.89 -3.58 1.67
N PRO A 322 3.39 -3.58 0.42
CA PRO A 322 2.01 -3.89 0.12
C PRO A 322 1.65 -5.29 0.61
N LEU A 323 0.52 -5.41 1.29
CA LEU A 323 -0.04 -6.69 1.69
C LEU A 323 -1.23 -7.04 0.79
N PRO A 324 -1.52 -8.33 0.55
CA PRO A 324 -2.70 -8.76 -0.21
C PRO A 324 -4.02 -8.25 0.38
N THR A 325 -4.04 -7.94 1.66
CA THR A 325 -5.19 -7.38 2.37
C THR A 325 -5.28 -5.86 2.30
N ASP A 326 -4.26 -5.18 1.77
CA ASP A 326 -4.32 -3.73 1.57
C ASP A 326 -5.43 -3.43 0.55
N PRO A 327 -6.17 -2.33 0.72
CA PRO A 327 -7.20 -1.92 -0.22
C PRO A 327 -6.64 -1.61 -1.61
N ASP A 328 -7.46 -1.75 -2.66
CA ASP A 328 -7.07 -1.48 -4.06
C ASP A 328 -6.57 -0.05 -4.32
N TRP A 329 -6.95 0.89 -3.47
CA TRP A 329 -6.47 2.27 -3.54
C TRP A 329 -5.12 2.50 -2.82
N ALA A 330 -4.59 1.50 -2.12
CA ALA A 330 -3.30 1.59 -1.44
C ALA A 330 -2.14 1.53 -2.43
N GLY A 331 -1.06 2.28 -2.17
CA GLY A 331 0.14 2.25 -2.97
C GLY A 331 0.14 3.15 -4.20
N GLY A 332 -0.83 4.07 -4.32
CA GLY A 332 -0.93 5.03 -5.43
C GLY A 332 -1.67 4.49 -6.65
N SER A 333 -1.75 5.32 -7.71
CA SER A 333 -2.43 4.93 -8.97
C SER A 333 -1.54 4.03 -9.79
N LEU A 334 -2.03 2.85 -10.11
CA LEU A 334 -1.41 1.92 -11.04
C LEU A 334 -2.43 1.49 -12.08
N PHE A 335 -2.15 1.75 -13.34
CA PHE A 335 -2.98 1.28 -14.45
C PHE A 335 -2.41 0.00 -15.01
N VAL A 336 -3.22 -1.05 -15.05
CA VAL A 336 -2.81 -2.39 -15.50
C VAL A 336 -3.76 -2.85 -16.60
N ASP A 337 -3.20 -3.32 -17.71
CA ASP A 337 -3.88 -4.07 -18.76
C ASP A 337 -3.32 -5.49 -18.75
N ASP A 338 -4.08 -6.42 -18.17
CA ASP A 338 -3.69 -7.83 -17.99
C ASP A 338 -4.47 -8.71 -18.96
N ARG A 339 -3.75 -9.56 -19.71
CA ARG A 339 -4.32 -10.43 -20.74
C ARG A 339 -3.69 -11.80 -20.68
N SER A 340 -4.51 -12.83 -20.82
CA SER A 340 -4.05 -14.22 -20.91
C SER A 340 -4.73 -14.94 -22.07
N LEU A 341 -4.01 -15.86 -22.70
CA LEU A 341 -4.52 -16.67 -23.81
C LEU A 341 -3.97 -18.10 -23.74
N ALA A 342 -4.85 -19.10 -23.81
CA ALA A 342 -4.45 -20.48 -23.99
C ALA A 342 -3.91 -20.69 -25.42
N VAL A 343 -2.68 -21.18 -25.53
CA VAL A 343 -1.97 -21.36 -26.80
C VAL A 343 -1.80 -22.84 -27.11
N GLN A 344 -2.14 -23.24 -28.33
CA GLN A 344 -1.91 -24.59 -28.86
C GLN A 344 -0.48 -24.69 -29.44
N ALA A 345 0.52 -24.57 -28.59
CA ALA A 345 1.93 -24.75 -28.87
C ALA A 345 2.67 -25.09 -27.56
N SER A 346 3.89 -25.62 -27.67
CA SER A 346 4.73 -25.89 -26.52
C SER A 346 5.12 -24.61 -25.77
N PRO A 347 5.34 -24.65 -24.45
CA PRO A 347 5.85 -23.51 -23.71
C PRO A 347 7.15 -22.94 -24.28
N GLU A 348 8.01 -23.82 -24.80
CA GLU A 348 9.29 -23.50 -25.41
C GLU A 348 9.11 -22.68 -26.70
N ALA A 349 8.16 -23.06 -27.55
CA ALA A 349 7.83 -22.32 -28.77
C ALA A 349 7.26 -20.92 -28.47
N VAL A 350 6.41 -20.81 -27.42
CA VAL A 350 5.89 -19.52 -26.95
C VAL A 350 7.02 -18.66 -26.40
N TRP A 351 7.92 -19.26 -25.60
CA TRP A 351 9.07 -18.52 -25.03
C TRP A 351 10.01 -18.00 -26.13
N GLN A 352 10.31 -18.79 -27.13
CA GLN A 352 11.14 -18.35 -28.25
C GLN A 352 10.52 -17.16 -29.01
N VAL A 353 9.19 -17.05 -29.07
CA VAL A 353 8.51 -15.89 -29.65
C VAL A 353 8.65 -14.68 -28.72
N ILE A 354 8.46 -14.87 -27.40
CA ILE A 354 8.65 -13.82 -26.38
C ILE A 354 10.09 -13.31 -26.42
N GLU A 355 11.07 -14.21 -26.35
CA GLU A 355 12.48 -13.87 -26.35
C GLU A 355 12.91 -13.20 -27.66
N GLY A 356 12.24 -13.51 -28.77
CA GLY A 356 12.48 -12.94 -30.11
C GLY A 356 11.79 -11.61 -30.37
N ILE A 357 11.05 -11.02 -29.43
CA ILE A 357 10.25 -9.79 -29.67
C ILE A 357 11.10 -8.56 -29.97
N GLY A 358 10.58 -7.64 -30.76
CA GLY A 358 11.24 -6.39 -31.13
C GLY A 358 12.22 -6.52 -32.31
N GLY A 359 12.86 -5.41 -32.68
CA GLY A 359 13.77 -5.37 -33.83
C GLY A 359 13.09 -5.81 -35.14
N ARG A 360 13.73 -6.74 -35.86
CA ARG A 360 13.20 -7.26 -37.14
C ARG A 360 11.91 -8.08 -37.00
N ASN A 361 11.67 -8.69 -35.88
CA ASN A 361 10.46 -9.51 -35.64
C ASN A 361 9.24 -8.65 -35.27
N GLY A 362 9.46 -7.39 -34.89
CA GLY A 362 8.40 -6.46 -34.47
C GLY A 362 7.75 -6.84 -33.14
N TRP A 363 6.64 -6.17 -32.84
CA TRP A 363 5.93 -6.27 -31.55
C TRP A 363 4.66 -7.12 -31.60
N TYR A 364 4.48 -7.87 -32.67
CA TYR A 364 3.27 -8.70 -32.88
C TYR A 364 1.94 -7.94 -32.74
N SER A 365 1.97 -6.62 -32.98
CA SER A 365 0.80 -5.73 -32.98
C SER A 365 0.84 -4.79 -34.17
N LEU A 366 0.04 -3.71 -34.19
CA LEU A 366 -0.05 -2.77 -35.30
C LEU A 366 1.28 -2.00 -35.52
N PRO A 367 2.04 -2.25 -36.62
CA PRO A 367 3.36 -1.61 -36.83
C PRO A 367 3.28 -0.08 -36.90
N VAL A 368 2.21 0.45 -37.50
CA VAL A 368 1.98 1.89 -37.68
C VAL A 368 1.85 2.59 -36.32
N ALA A 369 1.17 1.95 -35.36
CA ALA A 369 1.00 2.53 -34.01
C ALA A 369 2.36 2.73 -33.29
N TRP A 370 3.26 1.77 -33.41
CA TRP A 370 4.61 1.87 -32.85
C TRP A 370 5.48 2.91 -33.55
N GLN A 371 5.34 3.04 -34.89
CA GLN A 371 6.07 4.07 -35.66
C GLN A 371 5.59 5.47 -35.27
N LEU A 372 4.28 5.71 -35.20
CA LEU A 372 3.70 6.98 -34.76
C LEU A 372 4.14 7.31 -33.32
N ARG A 373 4.14 6.32 -32.45
CA ARG A 373 4.60 6.45 -31.07
C ARG A 373 6.06 6.84 -31.00
N GLY A 374 6.94 6.17 -31.77
CA GLY A 374 8.37 6.50 -31.86
C GLY A 374 8.64 7.88 -32.43
N LEU A 375 7.81 8.34 -33.39
CA LEU A 375 7.89 9.70 -33.91
C LEU A 375 7.51 10.75 -32.85
N ALA A 376 6.40 10.52 -32.13
CA ALA A 376 5.95 11.39 -31.05
C ALA A 376 6.99 11.49 -29.94
N ASP A 377 7.64 10.37 -29.56
CA ASP A 377 8.70 10.34 -28.56
C ASP A 377 9.93 11.18 -29.00
N ARG A 378 10.30 11.13 -30.29
CA ARG A 378 11.37 11.97 -30.83
C ARG A 378 11.05 13.45 -30.78
N LEU A 379 9.80 13.84 -31.06
CA LEU A 379 9.38 15.25 -31.02
C LEU A 379 9.52 15.85 -29.62
N VAL A 380 9.35 15.02 -28.57
CA VAL A 380 9.56 15.44 -27.18
C VAL A 380 10.97 15.17 -26.67
N GLY A 381 11.91 14.79 -27.57
CA GLY A 381 13.34 14.58 -27.26
C GLY A 381 13.61 13.22 -26.58
N GLY A 382 12.77 12.22 -26.79
CA GLY A 382 12.98 10.84 -26.35
C GLY A 382 13.82 10.00 -27.33
N VAL A 383 14.03 8.72 -27.00
CA VAL A 383 14.94 7.82 -27.76
C VAL A 383 14.35 7.32 -29.10
N GLY A 384 13.04 7.36 -29.28
CA GLY A 384 12.35 6.82 -30.45
C GLY A 384 12.63 5.32 -30.67
N LEU A 385 12.41 4.82 -31.89
CA LEU A 385 12.65 3.40 -32.28
C LEU A 385 14.10 3.11 -32.73
N ARG A 386 15.10 3.92 -32.31
CA ARG A 386 16.44 3.88 -32.94
C ARG A 386 17.39 2.81 -32.42
N ARG A 387 17.15 2.21 -31.24
CA ARG A 387 18.17 1.36 -30.61
C ARG A 387 18.29 -0.04 -31.19
N GLY A 388 17.23 -0.53 -31.83
CA GLY A 388 17.21 -1.89 -32.38
C GLY A 388 17.38 -2.94 -31.30
N ARG A 389 17.95 -4.07 -31.66
CA ARG A 389 18.20 -5.21 -30.78
C ARG A 389 19.63 -5.73 -30.97
N ARG A 390 20.35 -6.00 -29.87
CA ARG A 390 21.75 -6.45 -29.90
C ARG A 390 21.90 -7.88 -30.49
N ASP A 391 21.05 -8.80 -30.00
CA ASP A 391 21.06 -10.20 -30.41
C ASP A 391 19.64 -10.59 -30.85
N PRO A 392 19.47 -11.15 -32.08
CA PRO A 392 18.14 -11.49 -32.60
C PRO A 392 17.46 -12.68 -31.87
N ALA A 393 18.21 -13.53 -31.14
CA ALA A 393 17.72 -14.74 -30.54
C ALA A 393 17.66 -14.68 -29.01
N ARG A 394 18.58 -13.99 -28.35
CA ARG A 394 18.71 -14.00 -26.89
C ARG A 394 18.66 -12.62 -26.28
N LEU A 395 18.09 -12.54 -25.09
CA LEU A 395 18.00 -11.34 -24.28
C LEU A 395 18.77 -11.49 -22.97
N ARG A 396 19.36 -10.39 -22.51
CA ARG A 396 19.99 -10.28 -21.20
C ARG A 396 19.46 -9.06 -20.48
N VAL A 397 19.47 -9.10 -19.16
CA VAL A 397 19.16 -7.93 -18.33
C VAL A 397 20.10 -6.77 -18.74
N GLY A 398 19.53 -5.59 -18.94
CA GLY A 398 20.22 -4.41 -19.43
C GLY A 398 20.21 -4.25 -20.95
N ASP A 399 19.80 -5.22 -21.74
CA ASP A 399 19.65 -5.07 -23.19
C ASP A 399 18.56 -4.04 -23.54
N SER A 400 18.78 -3.27 -24.63
CA SER A 400 17.77 -2.39 -25.20
C SER A 400 17.06 -3.09 -26.35
N ILE A 401 15.74 -3.00 -26.38
CA ILE A 401 14.87 -3.46 -27.47
C ILE A 401 14.02 -2.27 -27.90
N ASP A 402 14.36 -1.65 -29.01
CA ASP A 402 13.74 -0.41 -29.49
C ASP A 402 13.77 0.70 -28.41
N PHE A 403 12.66 1.00 -27.76
CA PHE A 403 12.58 1.97 -26.66
C PHE A 403 12.36 1.31 -25.30
N TRP A 404 12.54 0.00 -25.20
CA TRP A 404 12.43 -0.78 -23.97
C TRP A 404 13.79 -1.20 -23.45
N ARG A 405 13.94 -1.23 -22.13
CA ARG A 405 15.07 -1.84 -21.43
C ARG A 405 14.63 -3.16 -20.81
N VAL A 406 15.40 -4.20 -21.01
CA VAL A 406 15.18 -5.49 -20.34
C VAL A 406 15.58 -5.34 -18.87
N GLU A 407 14.61 -5.45 -17.97
CA GLU A 407 14.85 -5.43 -16.52
C GLU A 407 15.01 -6.83 -15.94
N GLU A 408 14.24 -7.79 -16.43
CA GLU A 408 14.27 -9.16 -15.93
C GLU A 408 14.05 -10.16 -17.06
N VAL A 409 14.79 -11.25 -17.02
CA VAL A 409 14.58 -12.42 -17.88
C VAL A 409 14.64 -13.66 -16.99
N LEU A 410 13.52 -14.36 -16.89
CA LEU A 410 13.44 -15.71 -16.33
C LEU A 410 13.17 -16.66 -17.50
N PRO A 411 14.22 -17.36 -18.02
CA PRO A 411 14.10 -18.17 -19.22
C PRO A 411 12.96 -19.19 -19.12
N GLY A 412 12.15 -19.27 -20.18
CA GLY A 412 10.96 -20.14 -20.21
C GLY A 412 9.78 -19.66 -19.36
N ARG A 413 9.86 -18.50 -18.70
CA ARG A 413 8.84 -18.07 -17.75
C ARG A 413 8.39 -16.60 -17.90
N LEU A 414 9.33 -15.65 -17.86
CA LEU A 414 9.01 -14.21 -17.80
C LEU A 414 10.06 -13.35 -18.49
N LEU A 415 9.61 -12.39 -19.27
CA LEU A 415 10.37 -11.24 -19.76
C LEU A 415 9.71 -9.98 -19.27
N ARG A 416 10.46 -9.14 -18.51
CA ARG A 416 10.02 -7.80 -18.08
C ARG A 416 10.82 -6.73 -18.78
N LEU A 417 10.09 -5.77 -19.33
CA LEU A 417 10.63 -4.64 -20.07
C LEU A 417 10.19 -3.34 -19.42
N ARG A 418 11.11 -2.39 -19.24
CA ARG A 418 10.81 -1.02 -18.81
C ARG A 418 10.90 -0.08 -20.00
N ALA A 419 9.91 0.81 -20.13
CA ALA A 419 9.94 1.86 -21.15
C ALA A 419 11.01 2.93 -20.84
N GLU A 420 11.85 3.24 -21.83
CA GLU A 420 12.84 4.34 -21.78
C GLU A 420 12.39 5.57 -22.57
N MET A 421 11.20 5.53 -23.16
CA MET A 421 10.62 6.72 -23.81
C MET A 421 10.23 7.77 -22.77
N ARG A 422 10.18 9.03 -23.17
CA ARG A 422 9.72 10.12 -22.31
C ARG A 422 8.22 10.01 -22.06
N LEU A 423 7.87 9.51 -20.89
CA LEU A 423 6.49 9.36 -20.40
C LEU A 423 6.31 10.26 -19.18
N PRO A 424 5.11 10.79 -18.96
CA PRO A 424 4.77 11.41 -17.69
C PRO A 424 4.45 10.33 -16.64
N GLY A 425 5.37 9.41 -16.41
CA GLY A 425 5.26 8.26 -15.53
C GLY A 425 6.23 7.14 -15.89
N LEU A 426 6.08 6.00 -15.25
CA LEU A 426 6.85 4.79 -15.50
C LEU A 426 5.97 3.74 -16.15
N ALA A 427 6.49 3.01 -17.13
CA ALA A 427 5.73 1.97 -17.82
C ALA A 427 6.55 0.69 -17.96
N TRP A 428 5.88 -0.45 -17.78
CA TRP A 428 6.43 -1.78 -17.95
C TRP A 428 5.55 -2.62 -18.84
N LEU A 429 6.19 -3.59 -19.50
CA LEU A 429 5.53 -4.65 -20.24
C LEU A 429 6.11 -5.99 -19.77
N GLU A 430 5.27 -6.84 -19.25
CA GLU A 430 5.59 -8.21 -18.85
C GLU A 430 4.99 -9.18 -19.86
N LEU A 431 5.79 -10.13 -20.31
CA LEU A 431 5.39 -11.19 -21.21
C LEU A 431 5.79 -12.51 -20.56
N GLY A 432 4.82 -13.41 -20.37
CA GLY A 432 5.04 -14.64 -19.66
C GLY A 432 4.47 -15.86 -20.36
N VAL A 433 4.96 -17.03 -19.96
CA VAL A 433 4.40 -18.33 -20.32
C VAL A 433 4.35 -19.23 -19.09
N THR A 434 3.21 -19.88 -18.90
CA THR A 434 3.00 -20.84 -17.81
C THR A 434 2.28 -22.08 -18.34
N ARG A 435 2.35 -23.19 -17.59
CA ARG A 435 1.59 -24.40 -17.87
C ARG A 435 0.53 -24.59 -16.79
N SER A 436 -0.72 -24.65 -17.18
CA SER A 436 -1.84 -24.82 -16.26
C SER A 436 -2.85 -25.82 -16.86
N GLY A 437 -3.22 -26.85 -16.11
CA GLY A 437 -4.17 -27.86 -16.56
C GLY A 437 -3.76 -28.56 -17.87
N GLY A 438 -2.45 -28.79 -18.09
CA GLY A 438 -1.94 -29.40 -19.33
C GLY A 438 -1.90 -28.48 -20.55
N ARG A 439 -2.35 -27.20 -20.41
CA ARG A 439 -2.35 -26.20 -21.49
C ARG A 439 -1.26 -25.17 -21.28
N THR A 440 -0.67 -24.70 -22.38
CA THR A 440 0.24 -23.56 -22.38
C THR A 440 -0.56 -22.26 -22.31
N ILE A 441 -0.28 -21.40 -21.34
CA ILE A 441 -0.92 -20.09 -21.18
C ILE A 441 0.13 -19.02 -21.43
N TYR A 442 -0.10 -18.18 -22.42
CA TYR A 442 0.62 -16.93 -22.63
C TYR A 442 -0.02 -15.85 -21.77
N THR A 443 0.79 -15.06 -21.07
CA THR A 443 0.37 -13.89 -20.28
C THR A 443 1.06 -12.64 -20.77
N GLN A 444 0.33 -11.53 -20.80
CA GLN A 444 0.82 -10.22 -21.17
C GLN A 444 0.25 -9.19 -20.20
N ARG A 445 1.11 -8.40 -19.60
CA ARG A 445 0.72 -7.39 -18.63
C ARG A 445 1.42 -6.07 -18.93
N ALA A 446 0.64 -5.06 -19.27
CA ALA A 446 1.14 -3.70 -19.45
C ALA A 446 0.79 -2.89 -18.19
N ILE A 447 1.79 -2.24 -17.61
CA ILE A 447 1.68 -1.53 -16.34
C ILE A 447 2.11 -0.09 -16.56
N PHE A 448 1.34 0.87 -16.07
CA PHE A 448 1.67 2.28 -16.10
C PHE A 448 1.45 2.94 -14.75
N HIS A 449 2.50 3.50 -14.18
CA HIS A 449 2.48 4.32 -12.99
C HIS A 449 2.53 5.80 -13.38
N PRO A 450 1.43 6.55 -13.28
CA PRO A 450 1.37 7.96 -13.68
C PRO A 450 2.17 8.83 -12.72
N HIS A 451 2.84 9.87 -13.24
CA HIS A 451 3.50 10.89 -12.45
C HIS A 451 2.74 12.21 -12.55
N GLY A 452 2.09 12.60 -11.46
CA GLY A 452 1.28 13.80 -11.38
C GLY A 452 0.07 13.81 -12.33
N LEU A 453 -0.60 14.96 -12.45
CA LEU A 453 -1.79 15.12 -13.29
C LEU A 453 -1.54 14.77 -14.76
N LEU A 454 -0.39 15.16 -15.31
CA LEU A 454 -0.04 14.87 -16.70
C LEU A 454 0.02 13.37 -16.98
N GLY A 455 0.48 12.56 -16.02
CA GLY A 455 0.48 11.11 -16.13
C GLY A 455 -0.94 10.54 -16.22
N HIS A 456 -1.86 11.05 -15.42
CA HIS A 456 -3.27 10.62 -15.48
C HIS A 456 -3.93 11.03 -16.79
N LEU A 457 -3.75 12.28 -17.23
CA LEU A 457 -4.29 12.77 -18.51
C LEU A 457 -3.73 11.98 -19.69
N TYR A 458 -2.43 11.68 -19.67
CA TYR A 458 -1.80 10.82 -20.66
C TYR A 458 -2.46 9.44 -20.72
N TRP A 459 -2.66 8.77 -19.58
CA TRP A 459 -3.29 7.45 -19.57
C TRP A 459 -4.72 7.49 -20.11
N TRP A 460 -5.54 8.45 -19.70
CA TRP A 460 -6.92 8.57 -20.19
C TRP A 460 -6.96 8.83 -21.70
N GLY A 461 -6.03 9.61 -22.22
CA GLY A 461 -5.92 9.84 -23.66
C GLY A 461 -5.47 8.62 -24.46
N ILE A 462 -4.59 7.77 -23.89
CA ILE A 462 -4.05 6.60 -24.60
C ILE A 462 -4.86 5.32 -24.36
N SER A 463 -5.63 5.21 -23.28
CA SER A 463 -6.32 3.98 -22.89
C SER A 463 -7.25 3.40 -23.96
N PRO A 464 -8.01 4.19 -24.78
CA PRO A 464 -8.80 3.65 -25.88
C PRO A 464 -7.94 2.95 -26.94
N PHE A 465 -6.75 3.50 -27.22
CA PHE A 465 -5.81 2.94 -28.19
C PHE A 465 -5.04 1.75 -27.62
N HIS A 466 -4.88 1.69 -26.30
CA HIS A 466 -4.21 0.59 -25.60
C HIS A 466 -4.89 -0.75 -25.88
N GLY A 467 -6.24 -0.78 -25.81
CA GLY A 467 -7.03 -1.95 -26.18
C GLY A 467 -6.81 -2.43 -27.61
N LEU A 468 -6.66 -1.50 -28.56
CA LEU A 468 -6.42 -1.82 -29.95
C LEU A 468 -5.00 -2.36 -30.21
N ILE A 469 -3.99 -1.74 -29.59
CA ILE A 469 -2.57 -2.10 -29.78
C ILE A 469 -2.26 -3.45 -29.09
N PHE A 470 -2.61 -3.58 -27.81
CA PHE A 470 -2.30 -4.76 -27.02
C PHE A 470 -3.30 -5.90 -27.16
N GLY A 471 -4.53 -5.62 -27.66
CA GLY A 471 -5.58 -6.64 -27.84
C GLY A 471 -5.25 -7.71 -28.86
N ARG A 472 -4.53 -7.36 -29.94
CA ARG A 472 -4.14 -8.28 -31.02
C ARG A 472 -2.82 -9.02 -30.74
N MET A 473 -2.00 -8.50 -29.83
CA MET A 473 -0.67 -9.06 -29.55
C MET A 473 -0.72 -10.50 -29.07
N PRO A 474 -1.57 -10.92 -28.10
CA PRO A 474 -1.64 -12.33 -27.66
C PRO A 474 -2.00 -13.29 -28.80
N VAL A 475 -2.94 -12.91 -29.68
CA VAL A 475 -3.36 -13.74 -30.81
C VAL A 475 -2.23 -13.92 -31.83
N ASN A 476 -1.48 -12.86 -32.11
CA ASN A 476 -0.37 -12.87 -33.06
C ASN A 476 0.84 -13.65 -32.50
N VAL A 477 1.14 -13.51 -31.18
CA VAL A 477 2.16 -14.31 -30.48
C VAL A 477 1.79 -15.79 -30.54
N ALA A 478 0.54 -16.14 -30.22
CA ALA A 478 0.05 -17.53 -30.30
C ALA A 478 0.15 -18.11 -31.72
N ALA A 479 -0.17 -17.30 -32.74
CA ALA A 479 -0.05 -17.72 -34.14
C ALA A 479 1.42 -17.94 -34.55
N ALA A 480 2.34 -17.08 -34.07
CA ALA A 480 3.76 -17.22 -34.32
C ALA A 480 4.35 -18.47 -33.61
N ALA A 481 3.94 -18.72 -32.37
CA ALA A 481 4.36 -19.89 -31.60
C ALA A 481 3.93 -21.21 -32.29
N ARG A 482 2.66 -21.27 -32.75
CA ARG A 482 2.15 -22.42 -33.50
C ARG A 482 2.94 -22.71 -34.78
N ARG A 483 3.35 -21.67 -35.52
CA ARG A 483 4.17 -21.83 -36.74
C ARG A 483 5.54 -22.43 -36.40
N ARG A 484 6.20 -21.94 -35.34
CA ARG A 484 7.50 -22.45 -34.89
C ARG A 484 7.41 -23.88 -34.41
N ASP A 485 6.39 -24.24 -33.66
CA ASP A 485 6.18 -25.60 -33.14
C ASP A 485 6.01 -26.60 -34.27
N ARG A 486 5.27 -26.26 -35.35
CA ARG A 486 5.13 -27.07 -36.55
C ARG A 486 6.45 -27.25 -37.31
N SER A 487 7.24 -26.18 -37.42
CA SER A 487 8.54 -26.26 -38.12
C SER A 487 9.52 -27.14 -37.36
N ALA A 488 9.50 -27.15 -36.03
CA ALA A 488 10.32 -28.01 -35.20
C ALA A 488 9.88 -29.49 -35.24
N ALA A 489 8.60 -29.75 -35.51
CA ALA A 489 8.08 -31.12 -35.66
C ALA A 489 8.35 -31.73 -37.04
N THR A 490 8.75 -30.91 -38.03
CA THR A 490 9.06 -31.38 -39.42
C THR A 490 10.56 -31.40 -39.73
N SER A 491 11.41 -30.96 -38.84
CA SER A 491 12.88 -31.05 -38.89
C SER A 491 13.41 -32.09 -37.90
#